data_bbac914d7bc5473527950ee5a6872c3e
#
_entry.id   bbac914d7bc5473527950ee5a6872c3e
#
_cell.length_a   1.000
_cell.length_b   1.000
_cell.length_c   1.000
_cell.angle_alpha   90.00
_cell.angle_beta   90.00
_cell.angle_gamma   90.00
#
_symmetry.space_group_name_H-M   'P 1'
#
loop_
_entity.id
_entity.type
_entity.pdbx_description
1 polymer ?
#
loop_
_entity_poly.entity_id
_entity_poly.type
_entity_poly.pdbx_seq_one_letter_code
_entity_poly.pdbx_strand_id
1 'polypeptide(L)'
;MSQSSLVLLDQPSTGSVQANLLLAHGAGAPMDSDFMQQLVAELVKHDLRVLRFEFPYMQARRNQGQRRPPNPMPELQQYMLDELARQMQHFSEPWLLAGKSMGGRVASRVVSQSKALGAIAYGYPFHPMGKPDKLRTEHLPGLTKPLCVIQGERDRLGAKTLIAAMDLGDKVSIDWLVAADHDLKPLQRSGLTQAQHLQRAAAVSSEFIQRCIKNNKTNKQ
;
A
#
# COMPACT_ATOMS: atom_id res chain seq x y z
N MET A 1 2.02 0.68 -29.31
CA MET A 1 0.64 0.33 -28.89
C MET A 1 0.66 0.14 -27.39
N SER A 2 0.07 1.05 -26.61
CA SER A 2 -0.04 0.94 -25.17
C SER A 2 -0.96 -0.24 -24.84
N GLN A 3 -0.42 -1.33 -24.30
CA GLN A 3 -1.26 -2.38 -23.71
C GLN A 3 -2.09 -1.73 -22.59
N SER A 4 -3.41 -1.80 -22.72
CA SER A 4 -4.33 -1.36 -21.66
C SER A 4 -3.99 -2.20 -20.41
N SER A 5 -3.56 -1.53 -19.35
CA SER A 5 -3.30 -2.21 -18.09
C SER A 5 -4.63 -2.75 -17.54
N LEU A 6 -4.62 -4.00 -17.09
CA LEU A 6 -5.76 -4.56 -16.38
C LEU A 6 -5.88 -3.87 -15.02
N VAL A 7 -6.99 -3.17 -14.80
CA VAL A 7 -7.31 -2.52 -13.51
C VAL A 7 -8.65 -3.06 -13.02
N LEU A 8 -8.69 -3.45 -11.76
CA LEU A 8 -9.94 -3.76 -11.07
C LEU A 8 -10.38 -2.53 -10.29
N LEU A 9 -11.62 -2.11 -10.53
CA LEU A 9 -12.23 -0.95 -9.90
C LEU A 9 -13.24 -1.41 -8.85
N ASP A 10 -13.00 -1.04 -7.60
CA ASP A 10 -13.89 -1.27 -6.48
C ASP A 10 -14.41 0.07 -5.94
N GLN A 11 -15.72 0.20 -5.80
CA GLN A 11 -16.37 1.45 -5.41
C GLN A 11 -17.29 1.28 -4.20
N PRO A 12 -17.46 2.33 -3.38
CA PRO A 12 -18.43 2.34 -2.30
C PRO A 12 -19.84 2.16 -2.83
N SER A 13 -20.66 1.38 -2.13
CA SER A 13 -22.09 1.21 -2.45
C SER A 13 -22.92 2.48 -2.19
N THR A 14 -22.40 3.39 -1.36
CA THR A 14 -23.03 4.68 -1.03
C THR A 14 -23.05 5.66 -2.20
N GLY A 15 -22.23 5.44 -3.24
CA GLY A 15 -22.00 6.39 -4.33
C GLY A 15 -21.14 7.60 -3.94
N SER A 16 -20.87 7.82 -2.66
CA SER A 16 -19.96 8.86 -2.17
C SER A 16 -18.51 8.36 -2.25
N VAL A 17 -17.59 9.20 -2.75
CA VAL A 17 -16.16 8.88 -2.80
C VAL A 17 -15.37 10.05 -2.21
N GLN A 18 -14.67 9.80 -1.09
CA GLN A 18 -13.82 10.81 -0.48
C GLN A 18 -12.42 10.88 -1.07
N ALA A 19 -11.89 9.75 -1.57
CA ALA A 19 -10.57 9.64 -2.19
C ALA A 19 -10.44 8.41 -3.09
N ASN A 20 -9.49 8.48 -4.02
CA ASN A 20 -9.05 7.38 -4.85
C ASN A 20 -7.76 6.77 -4.28
N LEU A 21 -7.70 5.45 -4.23
CA LEU A 21 -6.55 4.70 -3.76
C LEU A 21 -6.02 3.81 -4.87
N LEU A 22 -4.83 4.13 -5.41
CA LEU A 22 -4.14 3.25 -6.34
C LEU A 22 -3.38 2.18 -5.57
N LEU A 23 -3.85 0.93 -5.62
CA LEU A 23 -3.40 -0.16 -4.77
C LEU A 23 -2.62 -1.22 -5.55
N ALA A 24 -1.33 -1.37 -5.22
CA ALA A 24 -0.44 -2.36 -5.80
C ALA A 24 -0.37 -3.64 -4.95
N HIS A 25 -0.24 -4.77 -5.65
CA HIS A 25 -0.07 -6.09 -5.04
C HIS A 25 1.35 -6.33 -4.51
N GLY A 26 1.53 -7.40 -3.72
CA GLY A 26 2.83 -7.89 -3.25
C GLY A 26 3.60 -8.68 -4.32
N ALA A 27 4.87 -9.05 -4.01
CA ALA A 27 5.72 -9.74 -4.99
C ALA A 27 5.21 -11.14 -5.40
N GLY A 28 4.53 -11.84 -4.51
CA GLY A 28 4.17 -13.25 -4.68
C GLY A 28 2.74 -13.52 -5.14
N ALA A 29 1.81 -12.58 -4.96
CA ALA A 29 0.39 -12.76 -5.17
C ALA A 29 -0.20 -11.65 -6.05
N PRO A 30 -1.20 -11.96 -6.91
CA PRO A 30 -1.81 -11.01 -7.82
C PRO A 30 -2.75 -10.02 -7.12
N MET A 31 -3.24 -9.02 -7.86
CA MET A 31 -4.13 -7.97 -7.36
C MET A 31 -5.51 -8.48 -6.90
N ASP A 32 -5.89 -9.70 -7.28
CA ASP A 32 -7.14 -10.38 -6.93
C ASP A 32 -6.95 -11.54 -5.95
N SER A 33 -5.80 -11.61 -5.25
CA SER A 33 -5.58 -12.59 -4.17
C SER A 33 -6.53 -12.37 -3.01
N ASP A 34 -6.79 -13.41 -2.22
CA ASP A 34 -7.72 -13.37 -1.08
C ASP A 34 -7.44 -12.21 -0.12
N PHE A 35 -6.15 -11.97 0.20
CA PHE A 35 -5.76 -10.82 1.03
C PHE A 35 -6.20 -9.50 0.41
N MET A 36 -5.94 -9.30 -0.88
CA MET A 36 -6.28 -8.06 -1.58
C MET A 36 -7.79 -7.86 -1.67
N GLN A 37 -8.55 -8.92 -1.96
CA GLN A 37 -10.01 -8.88 -2.00
C GLN A 37 -10.61 -8.51 -0.64
N GLN A 38 -10.16 -9.18 0.43
CA GLN A 38 -10.64 -8.91 1.79
C GLN A 38 -10.28 -7.50 2.27
N LEU A 39 -9.06 -7.03 2.01
CA LEU A 39 -8.65 -5.67 2.35
C LEU A 39 -9.50 -4.63 1.62
N VAL A 40 -9.71 -4.81 0.33
CA VAL A 40 -10.50 -3.87 -0.49
C VAL A 40 -11.95 -3.85 -0.05
N ALA A 41 -12.55 -5.01 0.28
CA ALA A 41 -13.90 -5.08 0.82
C ALA A 41 -14.08 -4.27 2.11
N GLU A 42 -13.04 -4.11 2.92
CA GLU A 42 -13.08 -3.24 4.10
C GLU A 42 -12.83 -1.76 3.72
N LEU A 43 -11.91 -1.47 2.80
CA LEU A 43 -11.58 -0.10 2.39
C LEU A 43 -12.78 0.64 1.76
N VAL A 44 -13.56 -0.05 0.91
CA VAL A 44 -14.73 0.57 0.25
C VAL A 44 -15.85 0.95 1.22
N LYS A 45 -15.92 0.33 2.40
CA LYS A 45 -16.86 0.71 3.48
C LYS A 45 -16.55 2.09 4.08
N HIS A 46 -15.38 2.64 3.81
CA HIS A 46 -14.92 3.95 4.25
C HIS A 46 -14.96 5.01 3.13
N ASP A 47 -15.87 4.86 2.17
CA ASP A 47 -16.03 5.77 1.02
C ASP A 47 -14.73 5.96 0.18
N LEU A 48 -13.90 4.92 0.09
CA LEU A 48 -12.71 4.89 -0.73
C LEU A 48 -12.99 4.18 -2.06
N ARG A 49 -12.65 4.82 -3.18
CA ARG A 49 -12.56 4.14 -4.47
C ARG A 49 -11.18 3.51 -4.56
N VAL A 50 -11.12 2.20 -4.80
CA VAL A 50 -9.86 1.46 -4.88
C VAL A 50 -9.65 0.95 -6.30
N LEU A 51 -8.50 1.30 -6.87
CA LEU A 51 -8.06 0.84 -8.18
C LEU A 51 -6.88 -0.10 -7.98
N ARG A 52 -7.11 -1.40 -8.18
CA ARG A 52 -6.07 -2.43 -8.10
C ARG A 52 -5.47 -2.65 -9.47
N PHE A 53 -4.15 -2.65 -9.57
CA PHE A 53 -3.43 -2.92 -10.80
C PHE A 53 -2.32 -3.97 -10.61
N GLU A 54 -1.82 -4.53 -11.70
CA GLU A 54 -0.69 -5.46 -11.69
C GLU A 54 0.54 -4.86 -12.37
N PHE A 55 1.69 -5.03 -11.72
CA PHE A 55 2.97 -4.76 -12.35
C PHE A 55 3.23 -5.69 -13.56
N PRO A 56 4.05 -5.28 -14.54
CA PRO A 56 4.22 -6.01 -15.80
C PRO A 56 4.60 -7.48 -15.64
N TYR A 57 5.47 -7.82 -14.67
CA TYR A 57 5.83 -9.21 -14.42
C TYR A 57 4.65 -10.09 -13.96
N MET A 58 3.69 -9.50 -13.20
CA MET A 58 2.51 -10.23 -12.73
C MET A 58 1.49 -10.37 -13.85
N GLN A 59 1.31 -9.36 -14.70
CA GLN A 59 0.50 -9.47 -15.91
C GLN A 59 1.06 -10.56 -16.84
N ALA A 60 2.38 -10.58 -17.03
CA ALA A 60 3.02 -11.64 -17.82
C ALA A 60 2.81 -13.03 -17.20
N ARG A 61 2.87 -13.14 -15.87
CA ARG A 61 2.57 -14.39 -15.16
C ARG A 61 1.11 -14.82 -15.35
N ARG A 62 0.16 -13.88 -15.26
CA ARG A 62 -1.28 -14.14 -15.50
C ARG A 62 -1.54 -14.66 -16.91
N ASN A 63 -0.93 -14.02 -17.91
CA ASN A 63 -1.17 -14.33 -19.31
C ASN A 63 -0.43 -15.58 -19.80
N GLN A 64 0.74 -15.88 -19.24
CA GLN A 64 1.66 -16.93 -19.73
C GLN A 64 1.78 -18.13 -18.77
N GLY A 65 1.23 -18.05 -17.55
CA GLY A 65 1.33 -19.11 -16.54
C GLY A 65 2.70 -19.33 -15.92
N GLN A 66 3.74 -18.61 -16.40
CA GLN A 66 5.12 -18.79 -15.94
C GLN A 66 5.43 -17.86 -14.77
N ARG A 67 6.04 -18.41 -13.71
CA ARG A 67 6.58 -17.61 -12.62
C ARG A 67 7.75 -16.76 -13.10
N ARG A 68 7.64 -15.45 -12.93
CA ARG A 68 8.72 -14.49 -13.20
C ARG A 68 9.07 -13.74 -11.93
N PRO A 69 10.34 -13.39 -11.71
CA PRO A 69 10.70 -12.48 -10.63
C PRO A 69 10.09 -11.09 -10.88
N PRO A 70 9.90 -10.27 -9.83
CA PRO A 70 9.52 -8.87 -10.01
C PRO A 70 10.49 -8.13 -10.93
N ASN A 71 9.96 -7.16 -11.68
CA ASN A 71 10.78 -6.22 -12.44
C ASN A 71 11.75 -5.47 -11.50
N PRO A 72 12.86 -4.92 -12.00
CA PRO A 72 13.73 -4.02 -11.24
C PRO A 72 12.94 -2.86 -10.61
N MET A 73 13.40 -2.41 -9.43
CA MET A 73 12.68 -1.37 -8.68
C MET A 73 12.41 -0.10 -9.48
N PRO A 74 13.35 0.44 -10.30
CA PRO A 74 13.06 1.62 -11.11
C PRO A 74 11.91 1.43 -12.10
N GLU A 75 11.79 0.26 -12.71
CA GLU A 75 10.68 -0.06 -13.63
C GLU A 75 9.33 -0.11 -12.89
N LEU A 76 9.30 -0.72 -11.69
CA LEU A 76 8.11 -0.77 -10.85
C LEU A 76 7.67 0.64 -10.43
N GLN A 77 8.63 1.51 -10.09
CA GLN A 77 8.38 2.90 -9.74
C GLN A 77 7.77 3.68 -10.90
N GLN A 78 8.39 3.61 -12.06
CA GLN A 78 7.88 4.28 -13.26
C GLN A 78 6.48 3.78 -13.63
N TYR A 79 6.28 2.46 -13.60
CA TYR A 79 4.98 1.87 -13.91
C TYR A 79 3.87 2.36 -12.97
N MET A 80 4.13 2.47 -11.67
CA MET A 80 3.16 3.00 -10.71
C MET A 80 2.83 4.47 -10.97
N LEU A 81 3.83 5.29 -11.34
CA LEU A 81 3.62 6.69 -11.68
C LEU A 81 2.80 6.85 -12.97
N ASP A 82 3.09 6.05 -13.98
CA ASP A 82 2.36 6.05 -15.25
C ASP A 82 0.91 5.60 -15.05
N GLU A 83 0.70 4.59 -14.20
CA GLU A 83 -0.64 4.12 -13.87
C GLU A 83 -1.43 5.18 -13.09
N LEU A 84 -0.81 5.83 -12.10
CA LEU A 84 -1.43 6.96 -11.40
C LEU A 84 -1.84 8.06 -12.38
N ALA A 85 -0.94 8.45 -13.29
CA ALA A 85 -1.21 9.50 -14.27
C ALA A 85 -2.37 9.15 -15.21
N ARG A 86 -2.49 7.88 -15.61
CA ARG A 86 -3.62 7.40 -16.43
C ARG A 86 -4.93 7.50 -15.66
N GLN A 87 -4.96 6.99 -14.42
CA GLN A 87 -6.19 6.93 -13.64
C GLN A 87 -6.67 8.31 -13.20
N MET A 88 -5.78 9.25 -12.97
CA MET A 88 -6.11 10.65 -12.67
C MET A 88 -6.84 11.39 -13.82
N GLN A 89 -6.86 10.83 -15.02
CA GLN A 89 -7.66 11.38 -16.13
C GLN A 89 -9.15 11.03 -16.01
N HIS A 90 -9.49 10.01 -15.21
CA HIS A 90 -10.85 9.49 -15.07
C HIS A 90 -11.54 9.92 -13.79
N PHE A 91 -10.78 10.26 -12.73
CA PHE A 91 -11.34 10.55 -11.41
C PHE A 91 -10.66 11.78 -10.81
N SER A 92 -11.47 12.75 -10.33
CA SER A 92 -11.03 14.05 -9.84
C SER A 92 -10.78 14.12 -8.34
N GLU A 93 -11.30 13.15 -7.57
CA GLU A 93 -11.14 13.12 -6.12
C GLU A 93 -9.67 12.96 -5.74
N PRO A 94 -9.28 13.33 -4.50
CA PRO A 94 -7.90 13.22 -4.04
C PRO A 94 -7.32 11.81 -4.20
N TRP A 95 -6.04 11.72 -4.57
CA TRP A 95 -5.36 10.46 -4.80
C TRP A 95 -4.35 10.13 -3.71
N LEU A 96 -4.31 8.85 -3.33
CA LEU A 96 -3.26 8.26 -2.52
C LEU A 96 -2.70 7.01 -3.21
N LEU A 97 -1.44 6.70 -2.92
CA LEU A 97 -0.82 5.45 -3.32
C LEU A 97 -0.94 4.44 -2.19
N ALA A 98 -1.10 3.17 -2.54
CA ALA A 98 -1.08 2.10 -1.55
C ALA A 98 -0.45 0.83 -2.10
N GLY A 99 -0.05 -0.07 -1.21
CA GLY A 99 0.39 -1.39 -1.64
C GLY A 99 0.65 -2.37 -0.51
N LYS A 100 0.51 -3.64 -0.86
CA LYS A 100 0.92 -4.76 -0.01
C LYS A 100 2.42 -5.00 -0.21
N SER A 101 3.17 -5.10 0.87
CA SER A 101 4.57 -5.55 0.85
C SER A 101 5.42 -4.80 -0.19
N MET A 102 5.89 -5.46 -1.24
CA MET A 102 6.64 -4.83 -2.35
C MET A 102 5.89 -3.63 -2.93
N GLY A 103 4.58 -3.74 -3.14
CA GLY A 103 3.75 -2.63 -3.65
C GLY A 103 3.78 -1.40 -2.73
N GLY A 104 3.72 -1.61 -1.40
CA GLY A 104 3.86 -0.55 -0.41
C GLY A 104 5.26 0.10 -0.43
N ARG A 105 6.30 -0.71 -0.63
CA ARG A 105 7.66 -0.19 -0.82
C ARG A 105 7.80 0.63 -2.10
N VAL A 106 7.18 0.21 -3.21
CA VAL A 106 7.16 1.00 -4.44
C VAL A 106 6.44 2.33 -4.19
N ALA A 107 5.25 2.29 -3.58
CA ALA A 107 4.47 3.49 -3.25
C ALA A 107 5.27 4.49 -2.41
N SER A 108 5.99 4.02 -1.37
CA SER A 108 6.83 4.88 -0.52
C SER A 108 7.97 5.57 -1.30
N ARG A 109 8.53 4.91 -2.31
CA ARG A 109 9.64 5.45 -3.09
C ARG A 109 9.21 6.51 -4.12
N VAL A 110 7.94 6.49 -4.54
CA VAL A 110 7.44 7.40 -5.57
C VAL A 110 6.50 8.48 -5.04
N VAL A 111 6.03 8.37 -3.80
CA VAL A 111 5.02 9.29 -3.26
C VAL A 111 5.48 10.75 -3.30
N SER A 112 6.73 11.03 -2.94
CA SER A 112 7.26 12.41 -2.90
C SER A 112 7.28 13.09 -4.26
N GLN A 113 7.48 12.36 -5.34
CA GLN A 113 7.51 12.88 -6.72
C GLN A 113 6.17 12.75 -7.46
N SER A 114 5.18 12.08 -6.86
CA SER A 114 3.86 11.86 -7.47
C SER A 114 2.88 13.01 -7.18
N LYS A 115 1.71 13.00 -7.83
CA LYS A 115 0.60 13.90 -7.49
C LYS A 115 -0.27 13.39 -6.33
N ALA A 116 -0.02 12.21 -5.80
CA ALA A 116 -0.74 11.67 -4.65
C ALA A 116 -0.44 12.47 -3.38
N LEU A 117 -1.39 12.54 -2.46
CA LEU A 117 -1.28 13.27 -1.19
C LEU A 117 -0.45 12.54 -0.13
N GLY A 118 -0.31 11.23 -0.25
CA GLY A 118 0.42 10.36 0.67
C GLY A 118 0.43 8.92 0.19
N ALA A 119 1.05 8.03 0.98
CA ALA A 119 1.09 6.60 0.68
C ALA A 119 0.74 5.74 1.89
N ILE A 120 0.24 4.53 1.64
CA ILE A 120 -0.09 3.52 2.65
C ILE A 120 0.60 2.21 2.28
N ALA A 121 1.30 1.61 3.24
CA ALA A 121 1.94 0.30 3.06
C ALA A 121 1.36 -0.73 4.03
N TYR A 122 0.79 -1.80 3.51
CA TYR A 122 0.29 -2.94 4.28
C TYR A 122 1.38 -4.02 4.36
N GLY A 123 2.02 -4.15 5.52
CA GLY A 123 3.15 -5.04 5.71
C GLY A 123 4.40 -4.58 4.94
N TYR A 124 5.01 -3.46 5.36
CA TYR A 124 6.22 -2.94 4.70
C TYR A 124 7.41 -3.90 4.86
N PRO A 125 8.12 -4.25 3.77
CA PRO A 125 9.27 -5.16 3.85
C PRO A 125 10.55 -4.37 4.20
N PHE A 126 10.76 -4.07 5.47
CA PHE A 126 11.90 -3.27 5.96
C PHE A 126 13.26 -3.88 5.62
N HIS A 127 13.30 -5.20 5.44
CA HIS A 127 14.47 -5.93 4.94
C HIS A 127 14.05 -7.19 4.16
N PRO A 128 14.93 -7.81 3.38
CA PRO A 128 14.66 -9.10 2.76
C PRO A 128 14.53 -10.21 3.80
N MET A 129 13.80 -11.26 3.48
CA MET A 129 13.68 -12.44 4.34
C MET A 129 15.07 -12.97 4.73
N GLY A 130 15.29 -13.18 6.03
CA GLY A 130 16.54 -13.72 6.55
C GLY A 130 17.75 -12.77 6.46
N LYS A 131 17.57 -11.48 6.14
CA LYS A 131 18.65 -10.49 6.00
C LYS A 131 18.30 -9.19 6.74
N PRO A 132 18.15 -9.21 8.09
CA PRO A 132 17.70 -8.05 8.85
C PRO A 132 18.66 -6.84 8.76
N ASP A 133 19.94 -7.07 8.50
CA ASP A 133 20.95 -6.02 8.36
C ASP A 133 20.88 -5.29 7.01
N LYS A 134 20.14 -5.84 6.01
CA LYS A 134 19.96 -5.19 4.70
C LYS A 134 18.69 -4.35 4.69
N LEU A 135 18.72 -3.24 5.39
CA LEU A 135 17.55 -2.36 5.51
C LEU A 135 17.14 -1.77 4.14
N ARG A 136 15.87 -1.50 4.01
CA ARG A 136 15.22 -0.90 2.83
C ARG A 136 14.54 0.41 3.20
N THR A 137 15.15 1.15 4.12
CA THR A 137 14.60 2.36 4.76
C THR A 137 15.33 3.63 4.34
N GLU A 138 16.39 3.53 3.54
CA GLU A 138 17.30 4.61 3.18
C GLU A 138 16.63 5.88 2.63
N HIS A 139 15.47 5.75 2.01
CA HIS A 139 14.71 6.87 1.44
C HIS A 139 13.65 7.45 2.39
N LEU A 140 13.31 6.74 3.47
CA LEU A 140 12.19 7.12 4.34
C LEU A 140 12.40 8.44 5.06
N PRO A 141 13.58 8.75 5.65
CA PRO A 141 13.82 10.04 6.30
C PRO A 141 13.70 11.25 5.36
N GLY A 142 13.94 11.04 4.05
CA GLY A 142 13.85 12.09 3.02
C GLY A 142 12.46 12.27 2.40
N LEU A 143 11.42 11.62 2.91
CA LEU A 143 10.09 11.77 2.37
C LEU A 143 9.55 13.19 2.60
N THR A 144 9.00 13.79 1.54
CA THR A 144 8.33 15.10 1.60
C THR A 144 6.82 14.97 1.79
N LYS A 145 6.27 13.77 1.59
CA LYS A 145 4.85 13.44 1.74
C LYS A 145 4.63 12.32 2.75
N PRO A 146 3.49 12.30 3.44
CA PRO A 146 3.24 11.33 4.50
C PRO A 146 3.14 9.89 3.99
N LEU A 147 3.67 8.96 4.77
CA LEU A 147 3.57 7.51 4.62
C LEU A 147 2.98 6.91 5.89
N CYS A 148 1.90 6.17 5.77
CA CYS A 148 1.36 5.32 6.81
C CYS A 148 1.75 3.87 6.56
N VAL A 149 2.42 3.25 7.52
CA VAL A 149 2.75 1.82 7.48
C VAL A 149 1.83 1.10 8.46
N ILE A 150 1.07 0.14 7.97
CA ILE A 150 0.23 -0.75 8.79
C ILE A 150 0.96 -2.08 8.88
N GLN A 151 1.53 -2.39 10.05
CA GLN A 151 2.54 -3.43 10.21
C GLN A 151 2.16 -4.44 11.29
N GLY A 152 2.36 -5.73 11.00
CA GLY A 152 2.25 -6.76 12.02
C GLY A 152 3.43 -6.73 12.99
N GLU A 153 3.16 -6.80 14.31
CA GLU A 153 4.23 -6.79 15.33
C GLU A 153 5.27 -7.90 15.15
N ARG A 154 4.87 -9.02 14.55
CA ARG A 154 5.69 -10.22 14.31
C ARG A 154 6.07 -10.42 12.85
N ASP A 155 5.93 -9.38 12.04
CA ASP A 155 6.30 -9.46 10.62
C ASP A 155 7.79 -9.81 10.48
N ARG A 156 8.08 -10.93 9.79
CA ARG A 156 9.46 -11.40 9.57
C ARG A 156 10.28 -10.52 8.62
N LEU A 157 9.63 -9.54 7.97
CA LEU A 157 10.29 -8.55 7.11
C LEU A 157 10.44 -7.19 7.81
N GLY A 158 10.14 -7.10 9.10
CA GLY A 158 10.22 -5.89 9.90
C GLY A 158 9.41 -6.00 11.18
N ALA A 159 9.90 -6.79 12.15
CA ALA A 159 9.24 -6.93 13.45
C ALA A 159 9.33 -5.63 14.26
N LYS A 160 8.33 -5.41 15.12
CA LYS A 160 8.25 -4.22 15.98
C LYS A 160 9.52 -3.99 16.81
N THR A 161 10.09 -5.06 17.36
CA THR A 161 11.33 -5.00 18.16
C THR A 161 12.54 -4.46 17.40
N LEU A 162 12.59 -4.67 16.08
CA LEU A 162 13.66 -4.15 15.23
C LEU A 162 13.37 -2.70 14.80
N ILE A 163 12.14 -2.40 14.43
CA ILE A 163 11.79 -1.17 13.71
C ILE A 163 11.44 -0.02 14.66
N ALA A 164 10.89 -0.31 15.86
CA ALA A 164 10.42 0.73 16.78
C ALA A 164 11.53 1.69 17.27
N ALA A 165 12.79 1.28 17.22
CA ALA A 165 13.94 2.09 17.59
C ALA A 165 14.60 2.84 16.42
N MET A 166 14.09 2.67 15.18
CA MET A 166 14.67 3.31 13.99
C MET A 166 14.11 4.72 13.79
N ASP A 167 14.97 5.64 13.41
CA ASP A 167 14.54 6.90 12.85
C ASP A 167 14.11 6.69 11.39
N LEU A 168 12.81 6.82 11.13
CA LEU A 168 12.22 6.69 9.79
C LEU A 168 11.84 8.05 9.19
N GLY A 169 12.10 9.15 9.92
CA GLY A 169 11.74 10.51 9.54
C GLY A 169 10.30 10.91 9.90
N ASP A 170 10.04 12.22 9.95
CA ASP A 170 8.80 12.84 10.43
C ASP A 170 7.55 12.54 9.58
N LYS A 171 7.74 12.08 8.37
CA LYS A 171 6.63 11.78 7.45
C LYS A 171 6.14 10.34 7.56
N VAL A 172 6.82 9.48 8.31
CA VAL A 172 6.47 8.06 8.46
C VAL A 172 5.73 7.84 9.77
N SER A 173 4.55 7.26 9.69
CA SER A 173 3.81 6.76 10.84
C SER A 173 3.61 5.24 10.73
N ILE A 174 3.65 4.53 11.85
CA ILE A 174 3.41 3.08 11.89
C ILE A 174 2.24 2.77 12.83
N ASP A 175 1.23 2.06 12.32
CA ASP A 175 0.17 1.44 13.12
C ASP A 175 0.49 -0.06 13.27
N TRP A 176 0.74 -0.48 14.52
CA TRP A 176 1.12 -1.85 14.83
C TRP A 176 -0.10 -2.72 15.10
N LEU A 177 -0.23 -3.80 14.35
CA LEU A 177 -1.28 -4.80 14.55
C LEU A 177 -0.79 -5.91 15.49
N VAL A 178 -1.48 -6.05 16.61
CA VAL A 178 -1.10 -6.94 17.72
C VAL A 178 -0.96 -8.39 17.25
N ALA A 179 0.16 -9.01 17.61
CA ALA A 179 0.47 -10.40 17.31
C ALA A 179 0.37 -10.81 15.82
N ALA A 180 0.27 -9.86 14.88
CA ALA A 180 0.12 -10.12 13.46
C ALA A 180 1.46 -10.40 12.76
N ASP A 181 1.39 -11.19 11.69
CA ASP A 181 2.50 -11.48 10.78
C ASP A 181 2.50 -10.54 9.55
N HIS A 182 3.28 -10.89 8.52
CA HIS A 182 3.39 -10.13 7.29
C HIS A 182 2.06 -9.98 6.54
N ASP A 183 1.17 -10.95 6.63
CA ASP A 183 -0.17 -10.91 6.01
C ASP A 183 -1.25 -10.38 6.96
N LEU A 184 -0.82 -9.67 8.01
CA LEU A 184 -1.66 -9.10 9.06
C LEU A 184 -2.51 -10.16 9.78
N LYS A 185 -2.08 -11.42 9.72
CA LYS A 185 -2.74 -12.54 10.38
C LYS A 185 -2.23 -12.69 11.80
N PRO A 186 -3.09 -12.59 12.83
CA PRO A 186 -2.68 -12.70 14.22
C PRO A 186 -2.41 -14.17 14.61
N LEU A 187 -1.68 -14.35 15.71
CA LEU A 187 -1.60 -15.64 16.35
C LEU A 187 -2.96 -16.05 16.90
N GLN A 188 -3.31 -17.31 16.75
CA GLN A 188 -4.59 -17.86 17.24
C GLN A 188 -4.80 -17.59 18.73
N ARG A 189 -3.75 -17.71 19.57
CA ARG A 189 -3.79 -17.43 21.02
C ARG A 189 -4.06 -15.96 21.38
N SER A 190 -4.01 -15.03 20.43
CA SER A 190 -4.32 -13.62 20.70
C SER A 190 -5.81 -13.34 20.84
N GLY A 191 -6.66 -14.29 20.44
CA GLY A 191 -8.12 -14.11 20.39
C GLY A 191 -8.59 -13.20 19.26
N LEU A 192 -7.67 -12.68 18.43
CA LEU A 192 -7.98 -11.82 17.28
C LEU A 192 -8.05 -12.63 15.99
N THR A 193 -8.74 -12.09 15.01
CA THR A 193 -8.85 -12.65 13.65
C THR A 193 -8.19 -11.75 12.61
N GLN A 194 -7.83 -12.31 11.46
CA GLN A 194 -7.32 -11.51 10.35
C GLN A 194 -8.37 -10.50 9.84
N ALA A 195 -9.65 -10.87 9.85
CA ALA A 195 -10.74 -9.96 9.48
C ALA A 195 -10.77 -8.71 10.37
N GLN A 196 -10.62 -8.85 11.68
CA GLN A 196 -10.53 -7.71 12.60
C GLN A 196 -9.32 -6.82 12.30
N HIS A 197 -8.16 -7.41 11.97
CA HIS A 197 -6.99 -6.64 11.57
C HIS A 197 -7.19 -5.91 10.22
N LEU A 198 -7.86 -6.51 9.26
CA LEU A 198 -8.17 -5.85 7.98
C LEU A 198 -9.19 -4.71 8.18
N GLN A 199 -10.17 -4.87 9.06
CA GLN A 199 -11.08 -3.79 9.48
C GLN A 199 -10.31 -2.64 10.14
N ARG A 200 -9.40 -2.95 11.07
CA ARG A 200 -8.52 -1.93 11.70
C ARG A 200 -7.64 -1.25 10.65
N ALA A 201 -7.04 -2.01 9.74
CA ALA A 201 -6.22 -1.47 8.66
C ALA A 201 -7.00 -0.51 7.76
N ALA A 202 -8.25 -0.82 7.42
CA ALA A 202 -9.11 0.06 6.63
C ALA A 202 -9.48 1.34 7.40
N ALA A 203 -9.81 1.23 8.68
CA ALA A 203 -10.11 2.40 9.53
C ALA A 203 -8.91 3.33 9.64
N VAL A 204 -7.71 2.80 9.94
CA VAL A 204 -6.44 3.57 9.99
C VAL A 204 -6.16 4.23 8.65
N SER A 205 -6.39 3.52 7.54
CA SER A 205 -6.22 4.08 6.20
C SER A 205 -7.14 5.28 5.97
N SER A 206 -8.42 5.15 6.33
CA SER A 206 -9.40 6.24 6.21
C SER A 206 -9.01 7.46 7.05
N GLU A 207 -8.64 7.27 8.31
CA GLU A 207 -8.17 8.35 9.20
C GLU A 207 -6.92 9.06 8.63
N PHE A 208 -5.96 8.28 8.12
CA PHE A 208 -4.76 8.82 7.48
C PHE A 208 -5.10 9.65 6.23
N ILE A 209 -5.97 9.14 5.37
CA ILE A 209 -6.42 9.81 4.14
C ILE A 209 -7.09 11.15 4.48
N GLN A 210 -7.99 11.16 5.47
CA GLN A 210 -8.66 12.39 5.92
C GLN A 210 -7.65 13.45 6.39
N ARG A 211 -6.62 13.05 7.15
CA ARG A 211 -5.53 13.96 7.56
C ARG A 211 -4.78 14.51 6.35
N CYS A 212 -4.46 13.67 5.36
CA CYS A 212 -3.79 14.11 4.13
C CYS A 212 -4.63 15.15 3.36
N ILE A 213 -5.94 14.91 3.23
CA ILE A 213 -6.86 15.82 2.55
C ILE A 213 -6.96 17.16 3.28
N LYS A 214 -7.12 17.12 4.61
CA LYS A 214 -7.20 18.34 5.45
C LYS A 214 -5.93 19.19 5.29
N ASN A 215 -4.76 18.59 5.45
CA ASN A 215 -3.47 19.29 5.34
C ASN A 215 -3.25 19.88 3.95
N ASN A 216 -3.69 19.19 2.89
CA ASN A 216 -3.58 19.71 1.52
C ASN A 216 -4.47 20.94 1.28
N LYS A 217 -5.63 21.03 1.93
CA LYS A 217 -6.52 22.20 1.86
C LYS A 217 -5.89 23.41 2.58
N THR A 218 -5.31 23.19 3.76
CA THR A 218 -4.67 24.26 4.55
C THR A 218 -3.44 24.86 3.84
N ASN A 219 -2.66 24.04 3.13
CA ASN A 219 -1.46 24.51 2.41
C ASN A 219 -1.79 25.23 1.08
N LYS A 220 -3.04 25.27 0.64
CA LYS A 220 -3.49 25.99 -0.56
C LYS A 220 -4.16 27.34 -0.26
N GLN A 221 -4.39 27.64 1.01
CA GLN A 221 -4.84 28.95 1.51
C GLN A 221 -3.66 29.82 1.90
#